data_7572eb02aff766af997aca4840acba7b
#
_entry.id   7572eb02aff766af997aca4840acba7b
#
_cell.length_a   1.000
_cell.length_b   1.000
_cell.length_c   1.000
_cell.angle_alpha   90.00
_cell.angle_beta   90.00
_cell.angle_gamma   90.00
#
_symmetry.space_group_name_H-M   'P 1'
#
loop_
_entity.id
_entity.type
_entity.pdbx_description
1 polymer ?
#
loop_
_entity_poly.entity_id
_entity_poly.type
_entity_poly.pdbx_seq_one_letter_code
_entity_poly.pdbx_strand_id
1 'polypeptide(L)'
;MKIYRRAAITVALFALLSCTDEPHQGSTAVSEISAKVDTLDEKIKSAIVGYDWQLTLDHHRMAQKENSYTPPSIATIFSDPDVNSRILENNSQLIALDLPFKFLAYAEPGGNDAILAYTSAEFIASRHDLPASLLVEYSERLDSVLNLVENSTISEVETEQIGKDFAIVKIKSDFDFETTIERLKETINSLPDTIWFGELDYQNDAKKIGIELNPTRLLLFGAPEPGAKAMNSTPKLGLDAFCQKLLVFEDEGGAVWAAYND
;
A
#
# COMPACT_ATOMS: atom_id res chain seq x y z
N MET A 1 -63.36 39.35 49.33
CA MET A 1 -62.08 39.22 50.00
C MET A 1 -61.17 38.44 49.08
N LYS A 2 -60.35 39.12 48.24
CA LYS A 2 -59.41 38.47 47.23
C LYS A 2 -58.00 38.71 47.73
N ILE A 3 -57.30 37.63 48.02
CA ILE A 3 -55.91 37.62 48.43
C ILE A 3 -55.04 37.52 47.15
N TYR A 4 -54.28 38.58 46.90
CA TYR A 4 -53.25 38.55 45.80
C TYR A 4 -51.94 38.02 46.42
N ARG A 5 -51.49 36.85 45.88
CA ARG A 5 -50.14 36.34 46.09
C ARG A 5 -49.20 36.97 45.04
N ARG A 6 -48.23 37.70 45.56
CA ARG A 6 -47.11 38.18 44.73
C ARG A 6 -46.13 37.03 44.46
N ALA A 7 -45.91 36.69 43.22
CA ALA A 7 -44.85 35.79 42.81
C ALA A 7 -43.55 36.58 42.62
N ALA A 8 -42.53 36.20 43.37
CA ALA A 8 -41.18 36.72 43.21
C ALA A 8 -40.51 35.99 42.02
N ILE A 9 -40.10 36.73 41.01
CA ILE A 9 -39.34 36.21 39.88
C ILE A 9 -37.87 36.22 40.28
N THR A 10 -37.28 35.06 40.49
CA THR A 10 -35.83 34.88 40.69
C THR A 10 -35.18 34.80 39.32
N VAL A 11 -34.43 35.85 38.97
CA VAL A 11 -33.61 35.84 37.76
C VAL A 11 -32.35 35.01 38.03
N ALA A 12 -32.28 33.83 37.47
CA ALA A 12 -31.08 33.01 37.46
C ALA A 12 -30.11 33.55 36.40
N LEU A 13 -28.99 34.09 36.84
CA LEU A 13 -27.89 34.51 36.02
C LEU A 13 -27.15 33.25 35.50
N PHE A 14 -27.39 32.84 34.27
CA PHE A 14 -26.56 31.82 33.59
C PHE A 14 -25.21 32.46 33.29
N ALA A 15 -24.19 32.08 34.04
CA ALA A 15 -22.81 32.30 33.65
C ALA A 15 -22.51 31.44 32.39
N LEU A 16 -22.31 32.09 31.25
CA LEU A 16 -21.73 31.47 30.06
C LEU A 16 -20.28 31.09 30.40
N LEU A 17 -20.09 29.81 30.76
CA LEU A 17 -18.76 29.22 30.72
C LEU A 17 -18.34 29.19 29.25
N SER A 18 -17.48 30.15 28.89
CA SER A 18 -16.71 30.11 27.65
C SER A 18 -15.90 28.81 27.68
N CYS A 19 -16.25 27.85 26.82
CA CYS A 19 -15.35 26.78 26.45
C CYS A 19 -14.16 27.44 25.77
N THR A 20 -13.08 27.62 26.50
CA THR A 20 -11.79 27.83 25.87
C THR A 20 -11.46 26.51 25.17
N ASP A 21 -11.44 26.53 23.84
CA ASP A 21 -10.86 25.48 23.03
C ASP A 21 -9.43 25.25 23.54
N GLU A 22 -9.21 24.15 24.24
CA GLU A 22 -7.86 23.69 24.50
C GLU A 22 -7.23 23.34 23.17
N PRO A 23 -6.05 23.92 22.83
CA PRO A 23 -5.40 23.58 21.57
C PRO A 23 -4.95 22.14 21.63
N HIS A 24 -5.59 21.32 20.83
CA HIS A 24 -5.23 20.02 20.33
C HIS A 24 -3.87 19.45 20.76
N GLN A 25 -3.78 18.83 21.93
CA GLN A 25 -2.69 17.90 22.23
C GLN A 25 -2.61 16.77 21.18
N GLY A 26 -3.73 16.40 20.57
CA GLY A 26 -3.77 15.45 19.44
C GLY A 26 -3.02 15.90 18.18
N SER A 27 -2.99 17.19 17.86
CA SER A 27 -2.34 17.67 16.64
C SER A 27 -0.82 17.66 16.75
N THR A 28 -0.25 17.94 17.93
CA THR A 28 1.21 17.91 18.15
C THR A 28 1.73 16.47 18.14
N ALA A 29 1.04 15.53 18.79
CA ALA A 29 1.43 14.12 18.79
C ALA A 29 1.38 13.49 17.37
N VAL A 30 0.35 13.81 16.58
CA VAL A 30 0.27 13.37 15.18
C VAL A 30 1.39 13.97 14.35
N SER A 31 1.77 15.23 14.58
CA SER A 31 2.88 15.88 13.88
C SER A 31 4.22 15.22 14.21
N GLU A 32 4.46 14.85 15.48
CA GLU A 32 5.71 14.19 15.90
C GLU A 32 5.84 12.79 15.30
N ILE A 33 4.79 11.98 15.33
CA ILE A 33 4.82 10.65 14.74
C ILE A 33 4.89 10.67 13.21
N SER A 34 4.24 11.64 12.55
CA SER A 34 4.39 11.86 11.11
C SER A 34 5.85 12.16 10.74
N ALA A 35 6.55 13.00 11.53
CA ALA A 35 7.95 13.30 11.30
C ALA A 35 8.86 12.05 11.43
N LYS A 36 8.55 11.14 12.35
CA LYS A 36 9.28 9.86 12.47
C LYS A 36 9.05 8.96 11.25
N VAL A 37 7.81 8.88 10.76
CA VAL A 37 7.46 8.12 9.55
C VAL A 37 8.15 8.74 8.33
N ASP A 38 8.13 10.07 8.18
CA ASP A 38 8.84 10.78 7.13
C ASP A 38 10.36 10.47 7.16
N THR A 39 10.96 10.49 8.35
CA THR A 39 12.39 10.19 8.53
C THR A 39 12.72 8.74 8.12
N LEU A 40 11.83 7.78 8.43
CA LEU A 40 12.00 6.39 8.02
C LEU A 40 11.87 6.24 6.50
N ASP A 41 10.89 6.90 5.88
CA ASP A 41 10.73 6.91 4.42
C ASP A 41 11.93 7.55 3.70
N GLU A 42 12.50 8.64 4.23
CA GLU A 42 13.74 9.24 3.71
C GLU A 42 14.93 8.27 3.77
N LYS A 43 15.06 7.48 4.84
CA LYS A 43 16.08 6.42 4.93
C LYS A 43 15.84 5.34 3.85
N ILE A 44 14.59 4.89 3.67
CA ILE A 44 14.22 3.94 2.61
C ILE A 44 14.64 4.49 1.26
N LYS A 45 14.23 5.71 0.92
CA LYS A 45 14.58 6.38 -0.35
C LYS A 45 16.08 6.49 -0.57
N SER A 46 16.83 6.74 0.50
CA SER A 46 18.30 6.80 0.44
C SER A 46 18.91 5.41 0.22
N ALA A 47 18.31 4.37 0.79
CA ALA A 47 18.79 2.99 0.68
C ALA A 47 18.52 2.37 -0.70
N ILE A 48 17.50 2.85 -1.41
CA ILE A 48 17.11 2.35 -2.74
C ILE A 48 17.74 3.12 -3.92
N VAL A 49 18.71 3.98 -3.64
CA VAL A 49 19.49 4.64 -4.71
C VAL A 49 20.18 3.59 -5.56
N GLY A 50 19.87 3.56 -6.86
CA GLY A 50 20.37 2.54 -7.79
C GLY A 50 19.33 1.48 -8.18
N TYR A 51 18.19 1.47 -7.52
CA TYR A 51 17.01 0.74 -7.97
C TYR A 51 16.09 1.63 -8.82
N ASP A 52 15.22 1.03 -9.60
CA ASP A 52 14.20 1.76 -10.34
C ASP A 52 13.05 2.14 -9.39
N TRP A 53 13.02 3.40 -8.97
CA TRP A 53 11.89 3.94 -8.21
C TRP A 53 10.63 3.94 -9.07
N GLN A 54 9.53 3.40 -8.54
CA GLN A 54 8.26 3.31 -9.24
C GLN A 54 7.24 4.31 -8.68
N LEU A 55 7.04 4.30 -7.37
CA LEU A 55 5.96 5.04 -6.73
C LEU A 55 6.24 5.26 -5.25
N THR A 56 5.83 6.41 -4.72
CA THR A 56 5.67 6.63 -3.28
C THR A 56 4.27 7.17 -3.00
N LEU A 57 3.55 6.55 -2.08
CA LEU A 57 2.21 6.90 -1.66
C LEU A 57 2.20 7.31 -0.19
N ASP A 58 1.94 8.58 0.07
CA ASP A 58 1.70 9.09 1.41
C ASP A 58 0.19 9.01 1.71
N HIS A 59 -0.21 7.89 2.29
CA HIS A 59 -1.62 7.60 2.57
C HIS A 59 -2.22 8.61 3.54
N HIS A 60 -1.46 9.04 4.55
CA HIS A 60 -1.93 10.01 5.53
C HIS A 60 -2.24 11.37 4.88
N ARG A 61 -1.31 11.91 4.08
CA ARG A 61 -1.52 13.19 3.40
C ARG A 61 -2.53 13.10 2.25
N MET A 62 -2.64 11.94 1.61
CA MET A 62 -3.70 11.69 0.63
C MET A 62 -5.08 11.67 1.29
N ALA A 63 -5.23 10.98 2.43
CA ALA A 63 -6.47 10.96 3.22
C ALA A 63 -6.88 12.37 3.67
N GLN A 64 -5.93 13.18 4.15
CA GLN A 64 -6.19 14.56 4.57
C GLN A 64 -6.77 15.44 3.45
N LYS A 65 -6.31 15.24 2.21
CA LYS A 65 -6.85 15.99 1.05
C LYS A 65 -8.33 15.67 0.79
N GLU A 66 -8.76 14.48 1.15
CA GLU A 66 -10.15 14.02 1.04
C GLU A 66 -10.93 14.21 2.36
N ASN A 67 -10.45 15.05 3.28
CA ASN A 67 -11.03 15.25 4.60
C ASN A 67 -11.26 13.95 5.38
N SER A 68 -10.40 12.96 5.15
CA SER A 68 -10.40 11.66 5.82
C SER A 68 -9.13 11.49 6.65
N TYR A 69 -9.02 10.42 7.43
CA TYR A 69 -7.89 10.17 8.30
C TYR A 69 -7.42 8.72 8.21
N THR A 70 -6.11 8.55 8.16
CA THR A 70 -5.41 7.30 8.48
C THR A 70 -4.15 7.65 9.30
N PRO A 71 -3.65 6.78 10.18
CA PRO A 71 -2.35 6.98 10.81
C PRO A 71 -1.24 7.26 9.78
N PRO A 72 -0.18 7.98 10.16
CA PRO A 72 0.96 8.23 9.27
C PRO A 72 1.45 6.93 8.64
N SER A 73 1.52 6.92 7.30
CA SER A 73 1.81 5.73 6.52
C SER A 73 2.26 6.13 5.12
N ILE A 74 3.45 5.67 4.71
CA ILE A 74 4.06 5.94 3.41
C ILE A 74 4.52 4.62 2.81
N ALA A 75 3.95 4.25 1.66
CA ALA A 75 4.40 3.10 0.88
C ALA A 75 5.36 3.54 -0.21
N THR A 76 6.50 2.86 -0.32
CA THR A 76 7.49 3.06 -1.38
C THR A 76 7.67 1.76 -2.17
N ILE A 77 7.44 1.84 -3.47
CA ILE A 77 7.55 0.74 -4.45
C ILE A 77 8.76 1.02 -5.34
N PHE A 78 9.65 0.06 -5.44
CA PHE A 78 10.86 0.14 -6.26
C PHE A 78 11.18 -1.23 -6.88
N SER A 79 11.94 -1.24 -7.95
CA SER A 79 12.18 -2.43 -8.78
C SER A 79 13.67 -2.67 -9.01
N ASP A 80 14.03 -3.94 -9.09
CA ASP A 80 15.21 -4.43 -9.80
C ASP A 80 14.67 -5.26 -10.97
N PRO A 81 14.63 -4.70 -12.19
CA PRO A 81 14.06 -5.39 -13.36
C PRO A 81 14.75 -6.70 -13.68
N ASP A 82 16.06 -6.82 -13.43
CA ASP A 82 16.83 -8.04 -13.67
C ASP A 82 16.36 -9.16 -12.73
N VAL A 83 16.21 -8.86 -11.44
CA VAL A 83 15.75 -9.83 -10.44
C VAL A 83 14.32 -10.25 -10.73
N ASN A 84 13.42 -9.30 -10.99
CA ASN A 84 12.02 -9.60 -11.29
C ASN A 84 11.90 -10.49 -12.54
N SER A 85 12.63 -10.16 -13.61
CA SER A 85 12.58 -10.91 -14.86
C SER A 85 13.07 -12.35 -14.69
N ARG A 86 14.17 -12.57 -13.93
CA ARG A 86 14.67 -13.93 -13.63
C ARG A 86 13.70 -14.75 -12.79
N ILE A 87 13.00 -14.14 -11.86
CA ILE A 87 11.96 -14.82 -11.05
C ILE A 87 10.81 -15.25 -11.97
N LEU A 88 10.40 -14.40 -12.90
CA LEU A 88 9.30 -14.70 -13.83
C LEU A 88 9.69 -15.63 -14.97
N GLU A 89 10.99 -15.72 -15.30
CA GLU A 89 11.49 -16.60 -16.35
C GLU A 89 11.19 -18.07 -16.02
N ASN A 90 10.49 -18.77 -16.91
CA ASN A 90 10.07 -20.17 -16.75
C ASN A 90 9.17 -20.45 -15.53
N ASN A 91 8.54 -19.41 -14.95
CA ASN A 91 7.60 -19.52 -13.86
C ASN A 91 6.25 -18.87 -14.20
N SER A 92 5.29 -19.00 -13.29
CA SER A 92 3.99 -18.38 -13.47
C SER A 92 4.07 -16.85 -13.39
N GLN A 93 3.54 -16.15 -14.40
CA GLN A 93 3.42 -14.69 -14.39
C GLN A 93 2.56 -14.16 -13.23
N LEU A 94 1.77 -15.03 -12.57
CA LEU A 94 0.99 -14.64 -11.38
C LEU A 94 1.87 -14.12 -10.24
N ILE A 95 3.14 -14.53 -10.17
CA ILE A 95 4.12 -14.06 -9.19
C ILE A 95 4.31 -12.53 -9.26
N ALA A 96 4.13 -11.94 -10.44
CA ALA A 96 4.23 -10.49 -10.66
C ALA A 96 3.24 -9.67 -9.82
N LEU A 97 2.18 -10.29 -9.27
CA LEU A 97 1.27 -9.63 -8.34
C LEU A 97 1.97 -9.18 -7.05
N ASP A 98 3.00 -9.92 -6.60
CA ASP A 98 3.74 -9.63 -5.38
C ASP A 98 5.09 -8.95 -5.62
N LEU A 99 5.49 -8.84 -6.87
CA LEU A 99 6.60 -8.00 -7.31
C LEU A 99 6.11 -6.56 -7.62
N PRO A 100 7.00 -5.57 -7.65
CA PRO A 100 8.38 -5.56 -7.20
C PRO A 100 8.51 -5.38 -5.69
N PHE A 101 9.65 -4.89 -5.20
CA PHE A 101 9.86 -4.58 -3.78
C PHE A 101 8.89 -3.52 -3.28
N LYS A 102 8.33 -3.73 -2.09
CA LYS A 102 7.42 -2.80 -1.42
C LYS A 102 7.83 -2.64 0.03
N PHE A 103 8.00 -1.40 0.44
CA PHE A 103 8.24 -1.00 1.82
C PHE A 103 7.15 -0.07 2.29
N LEU A 104 6.75 -0.21 3.55
CA LEU A 104 5.79 0.66 4.23
C LEU A 104 6.43 1.20 5.51
N ALA A 105 6.67 2.50 5.55
CA ALA A 105 6.94 3.21 6.79
C ALA A 105 5.59 3.65 7.38
N TYR A 106 5.25 3.20 8.60
CA TYR A 106 3.94 3.50 9.19
C TYR A 106 3.99 3.63 10.70
N ALA A 107 2.92 4.12 11.29
CA ALA A 107 2.69 4.12 12.73
C ALA A 107 1.38 3.38 13.06
N GLU A 108 1.37 2.64 14.17
CA GLU A 108 0.13 2.08 14.70
C GLU A 108 -0.77 3.18 15.26
N PRO A 109 -2.11 2.98 15.28
CA PRO A 109 -3.03 3.92 15.89
C PRO A 109 -2.65 4.21 17.35
N GLY A 110 -2.36 5.48 17.65
CA GLY A 110 -1.91 5.89 18.98
C GLY A 110 -0.48 5.45 19.35
N GLY A 111 0.26 4.87 18.43
CA GLY A 111 1.66 4.51 18.59
C GLY A 111 2.59 5.73 18.57
N ASN A 112 3.79 5.56 19.13
CA ASN A 112 4.79 6.62 19.22
C ASN A 112 6.04 6.38 18.36
N ASP A 113 6.10 5.25 17.65
CA ASP A 113 7.25 4.85 16.85
C ASP A 113 6.87 4.57 15.39
N ALA A 114 7.78 4.89 14.49
CA ALA A 114 7.71 4.49 13.10
C ALA A 114 8.14 3.03 12.96
N ILE A 115 7.38 2.27 12.19
CA ILE A 115 7.55 0.84 11.98
C ILE A 115 7.74 0.60 10.47
N LEU A 116 8.66 -0.30 10.13
CA LEU A 116 8.89 -0.76 8.77
C LEU A 116 8.19 -2.10 8.54
N ALA A 117 7.37 -2.18 7.49
CA ALA A 117 6.90 -3.44 6.94
C ALA A 117 7.33 -3.57 5.47
N TYR A 118 7.49 -4.81 5.00
CA TYR A 118 7.91 -5.08 3.62
C TYR A 118 7.41 -6.46 3.16
N THR A 119 7.40 -6.69 1.85
CA THR A 119 7.08 -8.01 1.28
C THR A 119 8.34 -8.87 1.29
N SER A 120 8.33 -9.95 2.07
CA SER A 120 9.48 -10.84 2.20
C SER A 120 9.52 -11.94 1.12
N ALA A 121 10.71 -12.51 0.91
CA ALA A 121 10.89 -13.65 0.01
C ALA A 121 10.09 -14.88 0.47
N GLU A 122 10.00 -15.10 1.79
CA GLU A 122 9.25 -16.20 2.40
C GLU A 122 7.75 -16.08 2.13
N PHE A 123 7.21 -14.85 2.18
CA PHE A 123 5.81 -14.60 1.83
C PHE A 123 5.54 -14.96 0.37
N ILE A 124 6.39 -14.48 -0.55
CA ILE A 124 6.26 -14.78 -1.98
C ILE A 124 6.39 -16.28 -2.23
N ALA A 125 7.40 -16.94 -1.62
CA ALA A 125 7.61 -18.37 -1.74
C ALA A 125 6.37 -19.18 -1.30
N SER A 126 5.83 -18.87 -0.14
CA SER A 126 4.67 -19.56 0.42
C SER A 126 3.40 -19.33 -0.43
N ARG A 127 3.18 -18.09 -0.85
CA ARG A 127 1.98 -17.69 -1.61
C ARG A 127 1.94 -18.25 -3.03
N HIS A 128 3.09 -18.45 -3.65
CA HIS A 128 3.18 -18.95 -5.02
C HIS A 128 3.71 -20.38 -5.12
N ASP A 129 3.91 -21.06 -3.98
CA ASP A 129 4.44 -22.44 -3.92
C ASP A 129 5.79 -22.56 -4.67
N LEU A 130 6.71 -21.64 -4.36
CA LEU A 130 8.02 -21.54 -5.00
C LEU A 130 9.13 -22.13 -4.12
N PRO A 131 10.16 -22.76 -4.72
CA PRO A 131 11.35 -23.11 -3.97
C PRO A 131 12.09 -21.83 -3.54
N ALA A 132 12.57 -21.78 -2.29
CA ALA A 132 13.32 -20.63 -1.78
C ALA A 132 14.54 -20.26 -2.64
N SER A 133 15.13 -21.23 -3.34
CA SER A 133 16.27 -21.03 -4.25
C SER A 133 15.96 -20.06 -5.41
N LEU A 134 14.70 -19.92 -5.80
CA LEU A 134 14.29 -18.98 -6.86
C LEU A 134 14.31 -17.53 -6.38
N LEU A 135 14.19 -17.30 -5.08
CA LEU A 135 14.09 -15.97 -4.48
C LEU A 135 15.37 -15.52 -3.76
N VAL A 136 16.50 -16.22 -3.97
CA VAL A 136 17.78 -15.88 -3.32
C VAL A 136 18.22 -14.47 -3.71
N GLU A 137 18.24 -14.12 -4.99
CA GLU A 137 18.62 -12.78 -5.44
C GLU A 137 17.65 -11.71 -4.91
N TYR A 138 16.34 -12.00 -4.85
CA TYR A 138 15.34 -11.10 -4.25
C TYR A 138 15.66 -10.86 -2.77
N SER A 139 15.92 -11.92 -2.01
CA SER A 139 16.29 -11.82 -0.58
C SER A 139 17.58 -11.02 -0.39
N GLU A 140 18.63 -11.26 -1.17
CA GLU A 140 19.89 -10.53 -1.10
C GLU A 140 19.71 -9.02 -1.39
N ARG A 141 18.87 -8.66 -2.38
CA ARG A 141 18.54 -7.25 -2.64
C ARG A 141 17.78 -6.63 -1.49
N LEU A 142 16.78 -7.35 -0.98
CA LEU A 142 15.99 -6.92 0.17
C LEU A 142 16.88 -6.68 1.40
N ASP A 143 17.73 -7.64 1.75
CA ASP A 143 18.66 -7.55 2.87
C ASP A 143 19.63 -6.38 2.72
N SER A 144 20.12 -6.12 1.51
CA SER A 144 21.02 -4.99 1.26
C SER A 144 20.35 -3.64 1.56
N VAL A 145 19.05 -3.50 1.25
CA VAL A 145 18.26 -2.29 1.57
C VAL A 145 17.95 -2.24 3.06
N LEU A 146 17.54 -3.35 3.67
CA LEU A 146 17.22 -3.43 5.10
C LEU A 146 18.44 -3.07 5.98
N ASN A 147 19.63 -3.52 5.62
CA ASN A 147 20.87 -3.18 6.32
C ASN A 147 21.19 -1.68 6.32
N LEU A 148 20.72 -0.93 5.29
CA LEU A 148 20.91 0.52 5.21
C LEU A 148 19.83 1.29 6.00
N VAL A 149 18.72 0.64 6.34
CA VAL A 149 17.62 1.20 7.16
C VAL A 149 17.78 0.79 8.63
N GLU A 150 19.00 0.66 9.12
CA GLU A 150 19.35 0.20 10.47
C GLU A 150 18.58 0.93 11.58
N ASN A 151 18.39 0.22 12.71
CA ASN A 151 17.70 0.68 13.92
C ASN A 151 16.21 1.01 13.74
N SER A 152 15.58 0.49 12.70
CA SER A 152 14.13 0.59 12.53
C SER A 152 13.43 -0.59 13.21
N THR A 153 12.28 -0.33 13.84
CA THR A 153 11.39 -1.40 14.28
C THR A 153 10.80 -2.08 13.06
N ILE A 154 11.03 -3.36 12.89
CA ILE A 154 10.50 -4.15 11.76
C ILE A 154 9.25 -4.90 12.22
N SER A 155 8.21 -4.85 11.41
CA SER A 155 7.03 -5.68 11.59
C SER A 155 7.16 -6.95 10.76
N GLU A 156 7.41 -8.06 11.41
CA GLU A 156 7.40 -9.37 10.77
C GLU A 156 5.97 -9.81 10.46
N VAL A 157 5.81 -10.54 9.36
CA VAL A 157 4.55 -11.18 8.98
C VAL A 157 4.72 -12.69 9.15
N GLU A 158 3.81 -13.30 9.92
CA GLU A 158 3.76 -14.75 10.06
C GLU A 158 3.34 -15.37 8.72
N THR A 159 4.20 -16.23 8.15
CA THR A 159 3.96 -16.87 6.85
C THR A 159 3.43 -18.30 6.97
N GLU A 160 3.38 -18.86 8.16
CA GLU A 160 2.99 -20.27 8.42
C GLU A 160 1.58 -20.61 7.93
N GLN A 161 0.69 -19.62 7.86
CA GLN A 161 -0.70 -19.80 7.39
C GLN A 161 -0.87 -19.40 5.92
N ILE A 162 0.20 -18.93 5.26
CA ILE A 162 0.18 -18.53 3.86
C ILE A 162 0.40 -19.77 3.00
N GLY A 163 -0.63 -20.20 2.29
CA GLY A 163 -0.53 -21.29 1.33
C GLY A 163 -0.62 -20.78 -0.10
N LYS A 164 -0.51 -21.71 -1.04
CA LYS A 164 -0.61 -21.42 -2.48
C LYS A 164 -1.89 -20.65 -2.81
N ASP A 165 -1.74 -19.61 -3.61
CA ASP A 165 -2.80 -18.70 -4.07
C ASP A 165 -3.60 -18.03 -2.92
N PHE A 166 -3.01 -17.93 -1.72
CA PHE A 166 -3.66 -17.30 -0.57
C PHE A 166 -4.13 -15.88 -0.91
N ALA A 167 -5.43 -15.64 -0.72
CA ALA A 167 -6.09 -14.35 -0.98
C ALA A 167 -5.78 -13.77 -2.38
N ILE A 168 -5.73 -14.61 -3.41
CA ILE A 168 -5.64 -14.20 -4.81
C ILE A 168 -6.94 -14.57 -5.52
N VAL A 169 -7.55 -13.56 -6.15
CA VAL A 169 -8.65 -13.76 -7.10
C VAL A 169 -8.09 -13.69 -8.51
N LYS A 170 -8.43 -14.68 -9.34
CA LYS A 170 -8.01 -14.75 -10.75
C LYS A 170 -9.23 -14.93 -11.63
N ILE A 171 -9.39 -14.03 -12.60
CA ILE A 171 -10.53 -13.99 -13.54
C ILE A 171 -9.98 -14.09 -14.97
N LYS A 172 -10.53 -15.03 -15.75
CA LYS A 172 -10.18 -15.13 -17.16
C LYS A 172 -10.81 -14.00 -17.96
N SER A 173 -10.04 -13.34 -18.81
CA SER A 173 -10.54 -12.37 -19.77
C SER A 173 -11.13 -13.05 -21.01
N ASP A 174 -12.17 -12.47 -21.58
CA ASP A 174 -12.72 -12.84 -22.89
C ASP A 174 -12.01 -12.11 -24.05
N PHE A 175 -11.07 -11.24 -23.75
CA PHE A 175 -10.36 -10.39 -24.71
C PHE A 175 -8.88 -10.75 -24.75
N ASP A 176 -8.19 -10.32 -25.83
CA ASP A 176 -6.73 -10.35 -25.87
C ASP A 176 -6.10 -9.43 -24.82
N PHE A 177 -4.79 -9.54 -24.66
CA PHE A 177 -4.05 -8.85 -23.60
C PHE A 177 -4.20 -7.32 -23.68
N GLU A 178 -3.95 -6.71 -24.83
CA GLU A 178 -3.99 -5.25 -24.97
C GLU A 178 -5.42 -4.71 -24.83
N THR A 179 -6.42 -5.38 -25.42
CA THR A 179 -7.83 -5.02 -25.25
C THR A 179 -8.26 -5.12 -23.77
N THR A 180 -7.76 -6.13 -23.03
CA THR A 180 -8.04 -6.27 -21.60
C THR A 180 -7.46 -5.08 -20.82
N ILE A 181 -6.19 -4.71 -21.08
CA ILE A 181 -5.53 -3.55 -20.45
C ILE A 181 -6.30 -2.25 -20.74
N GLU A 182 -6.64 -1.98 -21.99
CA GLU A 182 -7.36 -0.77 -22.38
C GLU A 182 -8.70 -0.64 -21.65
N ARG A 183 -9.51 -1.70 -21.62
CA ARG A 183 -10.82 -1.71 -20.94
C ARG A 183 -10.70 -1.53 -19.44
N LEU A 184 -9.68 -2.14 -18.81
CA LEU A 184 -9.45 -1.96 -17.38
C LEU A 184 -9.03 -0.52 -17.08
N LYS A 185 -8.14 0.07 -17.87
CA LYS A 185 -7.74 1.49 -17.73
C LYS A 185 -8.92 2.44 -17.92
N GLU A 186 -9.77 2.22 -18.93
CA GLU A 186 -10.98 2.99 -19.16
C GLU A 186 -11.92 2.90 -17.95
N THR A 187 -12.13 1.69 -17.42
CA THR A 187 -12.98 1.46 -16.25
C THR A 187 -12.43 2.18 -15.02
N ILE A 188 -11.14 1.99 -14.70
CA ILE A 188 -10.50 2.62 -13.54
C ILE A 188 -10.59 4.15 -13.64
N ASN A 189 -10.27 4.73 -14.81
CA ASN A 189 -10.31 6.17 -15.02
C ASN A 189 -11.73 6.76 -15.05
N SER A 190 -12.76 5.93 -15.24
CA SER A 190 -14.15 6.37 -15.19
C SER A 190 -14.71 6.49 -13.77
N LEU A 191 -14.03 5.90 -12.77
CA LEU A 191 -14.46 5.94 -11.37
C LEU A 191 -14.05 7.29 -10.75
N PRO A 192 -15.01 8.07 -10.21
CA PRO A 192 -14.75 9.45 -9.78
C PRO A 192 -13.77 9.56 -8.60
N ASP A 193 -13.72 8.52 -7.76
CA ASP A 193 -12.91 8.52 -6.53
C ASP A 193 -11.59 7.77 -6.70
N THR A 194 -11.24 7.39 -7.93
CA THR A 194 -10.06 6.57 -8.22
C THR A 194 -8.95 7.42 -8.85
N ILE A 195 -7.74 7.23 -8.38
CA ILE A 195 -6.52 7.85 -8.91
C ILE A 195 -5.69 6.76 -9.58
N TRP A 196 -5.28 7.00 -10.83
CA TRP A 196 -4.30 6.20 -11.54
C TRP A 196 -2.89 6.59 -11.08
N PHE A 197 -2.09 5.60 -10.66
CA PHE A 197 -0.71 5.81 -10.22
C PHE A 197 0.33 5.42 -11.25
N GLY A 198 0.05 4.40 -12.07
CA GLY A 198 0.97 3.93 -13.10
C GLY A 198 0.81 2.46 -13.43
N GLU A 199 1.78 1.94 -14.16
CA GLU A 199 1.86 0.52 -14.52
C GLU A 199 3.31 0.05 -14.61
N LEU A 200 3.52 -1.24 -14.35
CA LEU A 200 4.79 -1.92 -14.57
C LEU A 200 4.63 -2.93 -15.71
N ASP A 201 5.50 -2.84 -16.70
CA ASP A 201 5.51 -3.74 -17.86
C ASP A 201 6.69 -4.72 -17.75
N TYR A 202 6.43 -5.86 -17.10
CA TYR A 202 7.46 -6.88 -16.84
C TYR A 202 7.99 -7.51 -18.14
N GLN A 203 7.15 -7.65 -19.18
CA GLN A 203 7.61 -8.16 -20.47
C GLN A 203 8.64 -7.23 -21.12
N ASN A 204 8.36 -5.92 -21.10
CA ASN A 204 9.27 -4.94 -21.66
C ASN A 204 10.58 -4.87 -20.86
N ASP A 205 10.53 -5.00 -19.54
CA ASP A 205 11.72 -4.99 -18.69
C ASP A 205 12.58 -6.24 -18.93
N ALA A 206 11.98 -7.42 -18.99
CA ALA A 206 12.67 -8.68 -19.32
C ALA A 206 13.33 -8.63 -20.71
N LYS A 207 12.66 -8.06 -21.70
CA LYS A 207 13.19 -7.90 -23.06
C LYS A 207 14.47 -7.07 -23.10
N LYS A 208 14.62 -6.07 -22.23
CA LYS A 208 15.84 -5.23 -22.16
C LYS A 208 17.09 -6.03 -21.78
N ILE A 209 16.92 -7.13 -21.07
CA ILE A 209 18.01 -8.02 -20.64
C ILE A 209 18.04 -9.35 -21.40
N GLY A 210 17.25 -9.46 -22.48
CA GLY A 210 17.24 -10.63 -23.36
C GLY A 210 16.44 -11.82 -22.84
N ILE A 211 15.56 -11.64 -21.83
CA ILE A 211 14.63 -12.64 -21.35
C ILE A 211 13.29 -12.47 -22.07
N GLU A 212 12.72 -13.59 -22.53
CA GLU A 212 11.40 -13.62 -23.15
C GLU A 212 10.34 -13.99 -22.10
N LEU A 213 9.41 -13.08 -21.85
CA LEU A 213 8.23 -13.32 -21.00
C LEU A 213 6.95 -13.16 -21.81
N ASN A 214 5.93 -13.90 -21.41
CA ASN A 214 4.58 -13.63 -21.89
C ASN A 214 4.13 -12.22 -21.46
N PRO A 215 3.19 -11.59 -22.17
CA PRO A 215 2.62 -10.31 -21.78
C PRO A 215 2.22 -10.30 -20.31
N THR A 216 2.79 -9.38 -19.54
CA THR A 216 2.57 -9.30 -18.07
C THR A 216 2.69 -7.86 -17.63
N ARG A 217 1.58 -7.29 -17.12
CA ARG A 217 1.51 -5.89 -16.72
C ARG A 217 0.76 -5.73 -15.40
N LEU A 218 1.35 -4.99 -14.46
CA LEU A 218 0.74 -4.65 -13.18
C LEU A 218 0.21 -3.22 -13.24
N LEU A 219 -1.08 -3.05 -13.03
CA LEU A 219 -1.78 -1.76 -13.00
C LEU A 219 -1.88 -1.29 -11.55
N LEU A 220 -1.47 -0.05 -11.29
CA LEU A 220 -1.46 0.56 -9.96
C LEU A 220 -2.44 1.74 -9.90
N PHE A 221 -3.39 1.68 -8.98
CA PHE A 221 -4.41 2.70 -8.79
C PHE A 221 -4.89 2.71 -7.34
N GLY A 222 -5.74 3.64 -6.96
CA GLY A 222 -6.29 3.67 -5.61
C GLY A 222 -7.42 4.66 -5.45
N ALA A 223 -8.12 4.53 -4.33
CA ALA A 223 -9.19 5.42 -3.92
C ALA A 223 -8.87 5.96 -2.51
N PRO A 224 -8.39 7.22 -2.38
CA PRO A 224 -7.84 7.73 -1.12
C PRO A 224 -8.84 7.73 0.04
N GLU A 225 -10.09 8.14 -0.18
CA GLU A 225 -11.09 8.20 0.89
C GLU A 225 -11.50 6.80 1.40
N PRO A 226 -11.92 5.84 0.56
CA PRO A 226 -12.18 4.47 1.01
C PRO A 226 -10.95 3.79 1.61
N GLY A 227 -9.77 4.00 1.00
CA GLY A 227 -8.51 3.48 1.49
C GLY A 227 -8.18 3.98 2.89
N ALA A 228 -8.33 5.27 3.14
CA ALA A 228 -8.11 5.87 4.45
C ALA A 228 -9.03 5.27 5.52
N LYS A 229 -10.31 5.08 5.22
CA LYS A 229 -11.27 4.45 6.13
C LYS A 229 -10.85 3.03 6.51
N ALA A 230 -10.41 2.23 5.54
CA ALA A 230 -9.93 0.87 5.78
C ALA A 230 -8.64 0.86 6.61
N MET A 231 -7.69 1.77 6.31
CA MET A 231 -6.40 1.87 6.98
C MET A 231 -6.45 2.54 8.36
N ASN A 232 -7.55 3.17 8.75
CA ASN A 232 -7.64 3.90 10.01
C ASN A 232 -7.30 3.05 11.25
N SER A 233 -7.74 1.79 11.27
CA SER A 233 -7.44 0.83 12.34
C SER A 233 -6.32 -0.15 12.00
N THR A 234 -5.94 -0.26 10.74
CA THR A 234 -4.99 -1.26 10.25
C THR A 234 -4.08 -0.65 9.18
N PRO A 235 -3.15 0.24 9.56
CA PRO A 235 -2.30 0.96 8.62
C PRO A 235 -1.39 0.05 7.77
N LYS A 236 -1.11 -1.18 8.24
CA LYS A 236 -0.37 -2.20 7.46
C LYS A 236 -1.02 -2.55 6.12
N LEU A 237 -2.33 -2.35 5.96
CA LEU A 237 -3.01 -2.52 4.67
C LEU A 237 -2.37 -1.67 3.55
N GLY A 238 -1.70 -0.57 3.91
CA GLY A 238 -0.96 0.27 2.98
C GLY A 238 0.19 -0.43 2.27
N LEU A 239 0.68 -1.57 2.78
CA LEU A 239 1.74 -2.32 2.11
C LEU A 239 1.26 -2.98 0.82
N ASP A 240 0.04 -3.50 0.79
CA ASP A 240 -0.41 -4.38 -0.29
C ASP A 240 -1.83 -4.13 -0.81
N ALA A 241 -2.74 -3.63 0.02
CA ALA A 241 -4.13 -3.38 -0.37
C ALA A 241 -4.37 -1.95 -0.91
N PHE A 242 -3.54 -0.98 -0.50
CA PHE A 242 -3.58 0.41 -0.95
C PHE A 242 -2.15 0.93 -1.18
N CYS A 243 -1.60 1.09 -2.32
CA CYS A 243 -2.20 1.06 -3.70
C CYS A 243 -2.87 -0.27 -4.06
N GLN A 244 -3.99 -0.20 -4.73
CA GLN A 244 -4.61 -1.38 -5.33
C GLN A 244 -3.78 -1.84 -6.52
N LYS A 245 -3.68 -3.15 -6.68
CA LYS A 245 -2.91 -3.79 -7.75
C LYS A 245 -3.83 -4.69 -8.56
N LEU A 246 -3.74 -4.58 -9.86
CA LEU A 246 -4.42 -5.46 -10.80
C LEU A 246 -3.41 -5.97 -11.81
N LEU A 247 -3.05 -7.23 -11.69
CA LEU A 247 -2.15 -7.91 -12.62
C LEU A 247 -2.93 -8.41 -13.82
N VAL A 248 -2.47 -8.09 -15.03
CA VAL A 248 -2.95 -8.72 -16.26
C VAL A 248 -1.80 -9.50 -16.88
N PHE A 249 -2.04 -10.75 -17.22
CA PHE A 249 -1.01 -11.61 -17.81
C PHE A 249 -1.59 -12.64 -18.77
N GLU A 250 -0.77 -13.07 -19.73
CA GLU A 250 -1.05 -14.18 -20.61
C GLU A 250 -0.34 -15.44 -20.11
N ASP A 251 -1.07 -16.53 -19.94
CA ASP A 251 -0.48 -17.80 -19.50
C ASP A 251 0.18 -18.55 -20.70
N GLU A 252 0.86 -19.65 -20.40
CA GLU A 252 1.53 -20.49 -21.43
C GLU A 252 0.57 -21.02 -22.50
N GLY A 253 -0.71 -21.10 -22.22
CA GLY A 253 -1.77 -21.54 -23.15
C GLY A 253 -2.32 -20.40 -24.01
N GLY A 254 -1.82 -19.15 -23.84
CA GLY A 254 -2.32 -17.98 -24.54
C GLY A 254 -3.63 -17.44 -23.98
N ALA A 255 -4.05 -17.87 -22.79
CA ALA A 255 -5.24 -17.31 -22.13
C ALA A 255 -4.85 -16.08 -21.28
N VAL A 256 -5.65 -15.02 -21.40
CA VAL A 256 -5.45 -13.78 -20.65
C VAL A 256 -6.21 -13.81 -19.33
N TRP A 257 -5.56 -13.39 -18.26
CA TRP A 257 -6.08 -13.37 -16.91
C TRP A 257 -5.89 -12.00 -16.27
N ALA A 258 -6.85 -11.61 -15.45
CA ALA A 258 -6.71 -10.52 -14.48
C ALA A 258 -6.66 -11.12 -13.07
N ALA A 259 -5.70 -10.67 -12.24
CA ALA A 259 -5.54 -11.16 -10.88
C ALA A 259 -5.35 -9.99 -9.90
N TYR A 260 -5.90 -10.14 -8.69
CA TYR A 260 -5.82 -9.12 -7.64
C TYR A 260 -5.90 -9.77 -6.26
N ASN A 261 -5.59 -9.01 -5.22
CA ASN A 261 -5.70 -9.43 -3.82
C ASN A 261 -7.16 -9.33 -3.35
N ASP A 262 -7.65 -10.38 -2.67
CA ASP A 262 -8.99 -10.44 -2.06
C ASP A 262 -9.04 -9.63 -0.75
#